data_1548300cdeb300aca9bcf76fb633ba53
#
_entry.id   1548300cdeb300aca9bcf76fb633ba53
#
_cell.length_a   1.000
_cell.length_b   1.000
_cell.length_c   1.000
_cell.angle_alpha   90.00
_cell.angle_beta   90.00
_cell.angle_gamma   90.00
#
_symmetry.space_group_name_H-M   'P 1'
#
loop_
_entity.id
_entity.type
_entity.pdbx_description
1 polymer ?
#
loop_
_entity_poly.entity_id
_entity_poly.type
_entity_poly.pdbx_seq_one_letter_code
_entity_poly.pdbx_strand_id
1 'polypeptide(L)'
;MISPGKSWFVILITLGELALFGLLADAGDPDNIFLRGAQRPRPILNIAHAGAASLAPQNTLASGWKAFQIGADLWGVDTRLTKDGVFVLMHDGTLDRTTDVEAIFPERAPWRVGDFTVHELKMLDAGSWFVRTDPFGQIKSGEVPEVDQHAYVGEKIPTLREALEFTREHDWRIDIEVKVVDDVSKEEIAQQLVTLIEEAGMEVWVLVSSFDHQLLREVKRLDPRIPIAALVIVAPWNPVEYLEELQADVYAPSPVGFTSGFVARLGALGFGVHLWTYNAVSQLRQFVSMEGVSGIYTDFPQRLEPILDELFDVDAH
;
A
#
# COMPACT_ATOMS: atom_id res chain seq x y z
N MET A 1 60.79 23.73 -64.87
CA MET A 1 61.29 22.65 -64.08
C MET A 1 60.74 22.83 -62.64
N ILE A 2 59.53 22.58 -62.45
CA ILE A 2 58.91 22.72 -61.14
C ILE A 2 57.89 21.55 -61.00
N SER A 3 58.17 20.68 -59.99
CA SER A 3 57.40 19.53 -59.66
C SER A 3 56.06 19.93 -59.01
N PRO A 4 54.93 19.24 -59.28
CA PRO A 4 53.67 19.56 -58.65
C PRO A 4 53.53 18.87 -57.31
N GLY A 5 53.08 19.66 -56.33
CA GLY A 5 52.82 19.23 -54.98
C GLY A 5 51.58 18.33 -54.87
N LYS A 6 51.69 17.32 -54.03
CA LYS A 6 50.57 16.43 -53.65
C LYS A 6 49.71 17.15 -52.62
N SER A 7 48.45 17.42 -53.03
CA SER A 7 47.38 17.81 -52.12
C SER A 7 46.95 16.61 -51.28
N TRP A 8 47.19 16.69 -49.98
CA TRP A 8 46.57 15.78 -49.02
C TRP A 8 45.18 16.29 -48.63
N PHE A 9 44.17 15.62 -49.08
CA PHE A 9 42.82 15.80 -48.55
C PHE A 9 42.79 15.19 -47.15
N VAL A 10 42.74 16.04 -46.14
CA VAL A 10 42.40 15.63 -44.76
C VAL A 10 40.89 15.50 -44.72
N ILE A 11 40.40 14.26 -44.67
CA ILE A 11 39.02 13.98 -44.35
C ILE A 11 38.85 14.18 -42.85
N LEU A 12 38.28 15.31 -42.45
CA LEU A 12 37.79 15.49 -41.09
C LEU A 12 36.52 14.60 -40.95
N ILE A 13 36.70 13.46 -40.31
CA ILE A 13 35.56 12.69 -39.78
C ILE A 13 35.16 13.45 -38.54
N THR A 14 34.11 14.24 -38.63
CA THR A 14 33.37 14.72 -37.49
C THR A 14 32.77 13.49 -36.80
N LEU A 15 33.31 13.14 -35.65
CA LEU A 15 32.69 12.25 -34.70
C LEU A 15 31.36 12.91 -34.32
N GLY A 16 30.27 12.49 -34.99
CA GLY A 16 28.94 12.75 -34.50
C GLY A 16 28.85 12.19 -33.09
N GLU A 17 28.57 13.05 -32.15
CA GLU A 17 28.16 12.69 -30.81
C GLU A 17 26.94 11.77 -30.94
N LEU A 18 27.20 10.48 -30.87
CA LEU A 18 26.20 9.54 -30.39
C LEU A 18 25.93 9.95 -28.95
N ALA A 19 24.96 10.85 -28.79
CA ALA A 19 24.29 10.99 -27.52
C ALA A 19 23.69 9.63 -27.21
N LEU A 20 24.43 8.82 -26.48
CA LEU A 20 23.91 7.75 -25.69
C LEU A 20 22.99 8.46 -24.67
N PHE A 21 21.72 8.64 -25.01
CA PHE A 21 20.68 8.72 -24.03
C PHE A 21 20.66 7.34 -23.37
N GLY A 22 21.59 7.13 -22.45
CA GLY A 22 21.40 6.19 -21.38
C GLY A 22 20.12 6.65 -20.68
N LEU A 23 19.04 5.90 -20.85
CA LEU A 23 18.02 5.81 -19.85
C LEU A 23 18.75 5.37 -18.56
N LEU A 24 19.25 6.35 -17.80
CA LEU A 24 19.30 6.20 -16.38
C LEU A 24 17.82 6.09 -16.01
N ALA A 25 17.31 4.89 -15.82
CA ALA A 25 16.20 4.68 -14.92
C ALA A 25 16.55 5.53 -13.71
N ASP A 26 15.75 6.55 -13.46
CA ASP A 26 15.92 7.39 -12.29
C ASP A 26 15.91 6.39 -11.14
N ALA A 27 17.09 6.20 -10.53
CA ALA A 27 17.19 5.31 -9.40
C ALA A 27 16.31 5.96 -8.36
N GLY A 28 15.10 5.38 -8.16
CA GLY A 28 14.02 6.01 -7.42
C GLY A 28 14.53 6.60 -6.12
N ASP A 29 13.87 7.63 -5.64
CA ASP A 29 14.27 8.38 -4.46
C ASP A 29 14.80 7.43 -3.38
N PRO A 30 16.10 7.49 -3.01
CA PRO A 30 16.70 6.57 -2.06
C PRO A 30 16.05 6.63 -0.68
N ASP A 31 15.30 7.70 -0.40
CA ASP A 31 14.55 7.90 0.83
C ASP A 31 13.13 7.31 0.75
N ASN A 32 12.67 6.88 -0.44
CA ASN A 32 11.38 6.19 -0.59
C ASN A 32 11.47 4.76 -0.07
N ILE A 33 11.02 4.55 1.16
CA ILE A 33 11.10 3.25 1.83
C ILE A 33 10.31 2.14 1.15
N PHE A 34 9.36 2.46 0.29
CA PHE A 34 8.53 1.47 -0.42
C PHE A 34 9.31 0.77 -1.53
N LEU A 35 10.41 1.37 -2.02
CA LEU A 35 11.26 0.80 -3.04
C LEU A 35 12.22 -0.26 -2.47
N ARG A 36 12.62 -1.20 -3.34
CA ARG A 36 13.71 -2.09 -3.00
C ARG A 36 15.04 -1.32 -2.94
N GLY A 37 15.82 -1.60 -1.89
CA GLY A 37 17.13 -0.96 -1.70
C GLY A 37 17.08 0.43 -1.06
N ALA A 38 15.89 0.91 -0.67
CA ALA A 38 15.75 2.08 0.19
C ALA A 38 16.60 1.92 1.47
N GLN A 39 17.12 3.04 1.98
CA GLN A 39 17.87 3.04 3.23
C GLN A 39 16.93 2.79 4.41
N ARG A 40 16.92 1.55 4.90
CA ARG A 40 16.12 1.13 6.05
C ARG A 40 16.81 -0.01 6.80
N PRO A 41 16.51 -0.20 8.09
CA PRO A 41 17.16 -1.22 8.91
C PRO A 41 16.98 -2.63 8.36
N ARG A 42 15.78 -2.92 7.78
CA ARG A 42 15.43 -4.24 7.23
C ARG A 42 14.99 -4.12 5.77
N PRO A 43 15.37 -5.08 4.90
CA PRO A 43 15.07 -5.01 3.47
C PRO A 43 13.60 -5.28 3.12
N ILE A 44 12.84 -5.86 4.05
CA ILE A 44 11.44 -6.27 3.86
C ILE A 44 10.54 -5.53 4.85
N LEU A 45 9.48 -4.92 4.33
CA LEU A 45 8.46 -4.24 5.14
C LEU A 45 7.45 -5.24 5.71
N ASN A 46 7.16 -5.10 7.02
CA ASN A 46 6.00 -5.70 7.66
C ASN A 46 4.79 -4.78 7.44
N ILE A 47 3.89 -5.15 6.55
CA ILE A 47 2.72 -4.35 6.19
C ILE A 47 1.48 -4.96 6.85
N ALA A 48 0.94 -4.26 7.86
CA ALA A 48 -0.23 -4.71 8.59
C ALA A 48 -1.50 -4.50 7.75
N HIS A 49 -2.05 -5.57 7.16
CA HIS A 49 -3.22 -5.55 6.29
C HIS A 49 -4.50 -5.18 7.06
N ALA A 50 -5.18 -4.10 6.64
CA ALA A 50 -6.30 -3.49 7.36
C ALA A 50 -5.99 -3.18 8.84
N GLY A 51 -4.72 -2.84 9.14
CA GLY A 51 -4.14 -2.81 10.46
C GLY A 51 -3.75 -4.20 10.96
N ALA A 52 -3.64 -4.41 12.27
CA ALA A 52 -3.45 -5.75 12.84
C ALA A 52 -4.77 -6.53 12.87
N ALA A 53 -5.33 -6.84 11.68
CA ALA A 53 -6.68 -7.36 11.50
C ALA A 53 -6.95 -8.66 12.25
N SER A 54 -5.91 -9.47 12.54
CA SER A 54 -6.06 -10.67 13.37
C SER A 54 -6.27 -10.37 14.85
N LEU A 55 -5.87 -9.21 15.35
CA LEU A 55 -5.87 -8.85 16.77
C LEU A 55 -6.86 -7.74 17.11
N ALA A 56 -7.35 -6.99 16.12
CA ALA A 56 -8.29 -5.87 16.31
C ALA A 56 -9.24 -5.73 15.11
N PRO A 57 -10.38 -5.04 15.26
CA PRO A 57 -11.32 -4.83 14.16
C PRO A 57 -10.64 -4.16 12.96
N GLN A 58 -10.68 -4.81 11.79
CA GLN A 58 -10.05 -4.32 10.57
C GLN A 58 -10.49 -2.89 10.19
N ASN A 59 -9.59 -2.11 9.58
CA ASN A 59 -9.90 -0.76 9.10
C ASN A 59 -10.42 0.21 10.19
N THR A 60 -9.92 0.06 11.42
CA THR A 60 -10.20 0.96 12.55
C THR A 60 -8.92 1.56 13.13
N LEU A 61 -9.03 2.64 13.90
CA LEU A 61 -7.86 3.19 14.60
C LEU A 61 -7.31 2.20 15.64
N ALA A 62 -8.18 1.36 16.22
CA ALA A 62 -7.77 0.31 17.14
C ALA A 62 -6.84 -0.72 16.44
N SER A 63 -7.14 -1.11 15.18
CA SER A 63 -6.25 -2.02 14.43
C SER A 63 -4.95 -1.36 14.00
N GLY A 64 -4.99 -0.07 13.66
CA GLY A 64 -3.79 0.73 13.40
C GLY A 64 -2.89 0.82 14.64
N TRP A 65 -3.48 1.14 15.79
CA TRP A 65 -2.76 1.19 17.06
C TRP A 65 -2.10 -0.14 17.43
N LYS A 66 -2.83 -1.24 17.25
CA LYS A 66 -2.28 -2.58 17.53
C LYS A 66 -1.12 -2.92 16.58
N ALA A 67 -1.23 -2.54 15.30
CA ALA A 67 -0.15 -2.73 14.32
C ALA A 67 1.10 -1.90 14.66
N PHE A 68 0.91 -0.65 15.07
CA PHE A 68 1.99 0.23 15.54
C PHE A 68 2.70 -0.36 16.77
N GLN A 69 1.94 -0.85 17.76
CA GLN A 69 2.50 -1.48 18.97
C GLN A 69 3.32 -2.75 18.67
N ILE A 70 2.98 -3.49 17.63
CA ILE A 70 3.72 -4.67 17.17
C ILE A 70 5.06 -4.29 16.53
N GLY A 71 5.20 -3.07 16.03
CA GLY A 71 6.35 -2.61 15.27
C GLY A 71 6.24 -2.84 13.77
N ALA A 72 5.02 -2.99 13.23
CA ALA A 72 4.82 -3.02 11.79
C ALA A 72 5.37 -1.73 11.13
N ASP A 73 6.01 -1.85 9.96
CA ASP A 73 6.62 -0.70 9.27
C ASP A 73 5.56 0.29 8.76
N LEU A 74 4.39 -0.21 8.37
CA LEU A 74 3.23 0.57 7.99
C LEU A 74 1.94 -0.26 8.13
N TRP A 75 0.81 0.43 8.10
CA TRP A 75 -0.48 -0.23 8.00
C TRP A 75 -1.15 0.05 6.66
N GLY A 76 -1.79 -0.96 6.09
CA GLY A 76 -2.64 -0.85 4.93
C GLY A 76 -4.09 -0.59 5.35
N VAL A 77 -4.78 0.30 4.66
CA VAL A 77 -6.19 0.60 4.88
C VAL A 77 -6.94 0.62 3.56
N ASP A 78 -8.18 0.13 3.59
CA ASP A 78 -9.08 0.21 2.45
C ASP A 78 -9.95 1.45 2.55
N THR A 79 -10.13 2.21 1.47
CA THR A 79 -10.95 3.42 1.50
C THR A 79 -12.10 3.38 0.51
N ARG A 80 -13.23 3.96 0.93
CA ARG A 80 -14.40 4.18 0.10
C ARG A 80 -14.98 5.58 0.33
N LEU A 81 -15.69 6.09 -0.66
CA LEU A 81 -16.39 7.37 -0.57
C LEU A 81 -17.80 7.16 0.00
N THR A 82 -18.15 8.04 0.93
CA THR A 82 -19.52 8.18 1.44
C THR A 82 -20.39 8.94 0.45
N LYS A 83 -21.69 9.00 0.70
CA LYS A 83 -22.67 9.79 -0.07
C LYS A 83 -22.31 11.29 -0.18
N ASP A 84 -21.70 11.83 0.85
CA ASP A 84 -21.26 13.24 0.94
C ASP A 84 -19.80 13.43 0.57
N GLY A 85 -19.18 12.43 -0.12
CA GLY A 85 -17.83 12.53 -0.71
C GLY A 85 -16.69 12.48 0.30
N VAL A 86 -16.88 11.92 1.48
CA VAL A 86 -15.82 11.75 2.49
C VAL A 86 -15.19 10.36 2.36
N PHE A 87 -13.87 10.26 2.29
CA PHE A 87 -13.18 8.98 2.39
C PHE A 87 -13.27 8.41 3.80
N VAL A 88 -13.76 7.17 3.90
CA VAL A 88 -13.84 6.39 5.15
C VAL A 88 -13.10 5.06 4.99
N LEU A 89 -12.64 4.50 6.10
CA LEU A 89 -11.95 3.21 6.09
C LEU A 89 -12.99 2.07 6.04
N MET A 90 -13.06 1.38 4.89
CA MET A 90 -13.98 0.26 4.69
C MET A 90 -13.54 -0.60 3.52
N HIS A 91 -13.38 -1.91 3.76
CA HIS A 91 -13.02 -2.86 2.70
C HIS A 91 -14.19 -3.14 1.76
N ASP A 92 -15.34 -3.54 2.31
CA ASP A 92 -16.48 -4.00 1.53
C ASP A 92 -17.28 -2.83 0.91
N GLY A 93 -18.01 -3.10 -0.14
CA GLY A 93 -18.95 -2.12 -0.73
C GLY A 93 -20.18 -1.89 0.14
N THR A 94 -20.42 -2.77 1.11
CA THR A 94 -21.55 -2.73 2.05
C THR A 94 -21.06 -2.78 3.50
N LEU A 95 -21.90 -2.36 4.43
CA LEU A 95 -21.58 -2.15 5.84
C LEU A 95 -21.90 -3.36 6.74
N ASP A 96 -22.70 -4.32 6.26
CA ASP A 96 -23.33 -5.37 7.05
C ASP A 96 -22.36 -6.35 7.71
N ARG A 97 -21.24 -6.69 7.06
CA ARG A 97 -20.29 -7.67 7.60
C ARG A 97 -19.57 -7.17 8.85
N THR A 98 -19.20 -5.89 8.88
CA THR A 98 -18.28 -5.33 9.88
C THR A 98 -18.90 -4.24 10.74
N THR A 99 -20.21 -4.04 10.67
CA THR A 99 -20.94 -3.07 11.50
C THR A 99 -22.27 -3.62 12.00
N ASP A 100 -22.96 -2.82 12.80
CA ASP A 100 -24.33 -3.05 13.27
C ASP A 100 -25.40 -2.35 12.42
N VAL A 101 -25.10 -2.03 11.15
CA VAL A 101 -25.95 -1.24 10.24
C VAL A 101 -27.35 -1.82 10.09
N GLU A 102 -27.51 -3.16 10.10
CA GLU A 102 -28.80 -3.83 10.03
C GLU A 102 -29.73 -3.47 11.21
N ALA A 103 -29.14 -3.25 12.38
CA ALA A 103 -29.90 -2.85 13.59
C ALA A 103 -30.20 -1.35 13.60
N ILE A 104 -29.31 -0.51 13.13
CA ILE A 104 -29.45 0.96 13.17
C ILE A 104 -30.28 1.48 11.98
N PHE A 105 -30.13 0.87 10.79
CA PHE A 105 -30.80 1.28 9.55
C PHE A 105 -31.47 0.11 8.82
N PRO A 106 -32.41 -0.62 9.45
CA PRO A 106 -32.96 -1.88 8.91
C PRO A 106 -33.63 -1.72 7.55
N GLU A 107 -34.20 -0.55 7.25
CA GLU A 107 -34.95 -0.30 6.01
C GLU A 107 -34.06 0.15 4.83
N ARG A 108 -32.74 0.21 5.03
CA ARG A 108 -31.80 0.78 4.03
C ARG A 108 -30.93 -0.27 3.34
N ALA A 109 -31.31 -1.57 3.41
CA ALA A 109 -30.57 -2.58 2.64
C ALA A 109 -30.51 -2.21 1.15
N PRO A 110 -29.39 -2.52 0.46
CA PRO A 110 -28.29 -3.41 0.87
C PRO A 110 -27.13 -2.72 1.61
N TRP A 111 -27.32 -1.57 2.22
CA TRP A 111 -26.38 -0.83 3.06
C TRP A 111 -25.03 -0.51 2.37
N ARG A 112 -25.08 -0.02 1.15
CA ARG A 112 -23.87 0.39 0.42
C ARG A 112 -23.25 1.61 1.09
N VAL A 113 -21.93 1.64 1.21
CA VAL A 113 -21.20 2.76 1.84
C VAL A 113 -21.58 4.10 1.21
N GLY A 114 -21.64 4.18 -0.13
CA GLY A 114 -22.01 5.39 -0.87
C GLY A 114 -23.46 5.87 -0.70
N ASP A 115 -24.32 5.10 -0.03
CA ASP A 115 -25.70 5.52 0.26
C ASP A 115 -25.80 6.28 1.59
N PHE A 116 -24.72 6.31 2.41
CA PHE A 116 -24.70 6.91 3.75
C PHE A 116 -23.74 8.10 3.80
N THR A 117 -24.12 9.12 4.55
CA THR A 117 -23.24 10.24 4.90
C THR A 117 -22.23 9.80 5.97
N VAL A 118 -21.11 10.52 6.08
CA VAL A 118 -20.13 10.25 7.15
C VAL A 118 -20.76 10.35 8.54
N HIS A 119 -21.69 11.28 8.73
CA HIS A 119 -22.43 11.43 10.01
C HIS A 119 -23.21 10.17 10.38
N GLU A 120 -23.90 9.57 9.41
CA GLU A 120 -24.64 8.31 9.62
C GLU A 120 -23.69 7.14 9.90
N LEU A 121 -22.55 7.06 9.18
CA LEU A 121 -21.53 6.02 9.42
C LEU A 121 -20.91 6.13 10.81
N LYS A 122 -20.73 7.34 11.35
CA LYS A 122 -20.22 7.54 12.71
C LYS A 122 -21.21 7.10 13.82
N MET A 123 -22.46 6.82 13.49
CA MET A 123 -23.42 6.22 14.44
C MET A 123 -23.15 4.72 14.64
N LEU A 124 -22.58 4.04 13.65
CA LEU A 124 -22.40 2.58 13.65
C LEU A 124 -21.30 2.13 14.62
N ASP A 125 -21.44 0.88 15.04
CA ASP A 125 -20.43 0.11 15.77
C ASP A 125 -19.68 -0.79 14.78
N ALA A 126 -18.41 -0.49 14.56
CA ALA A 126 -17.50 -1.21 13.66
C ALA A 126 -16.55 -2.17 14.40
N GLY A 127 -16.72 -2.34 15.70
CA GLY A 127 -15.82 -3.15 16.53
C GLY A 127 -16.43 -4.41 17.11
N SER A 128 -17.69 -4.35 17.58
CA SER A 128 -18.36 -5.48 18.25
C SER A 128 -18.46 -6.75 17.41
N TRP A 129 -18.52 -6.64 16.07
CA TRP A 129 -18.54 -7.80 15.18
C TRP A 129 -17.29 -8.66 15.36
N PHE A 130 -16.09 -8.03 15.52
CA PHE A 130 -14.82 -8.73 15.69
C PHE A 130 -14.84 -9.58 16.97
N VAL A 131 -15.33 -9.00 18.07
CA VAL A 131 -15.43 -9.70 19.36
C VAL A 131 -16.41 -10.87 19.28
N ARG A 132 -17.56 -10.68 18.60
CA ARG A 132 -18.58 -11.73 18.47
C ARG A 132 -18.17 -12.88 17.57
N THR A 133 -17.43 -12.58 16.49
CA THR A 133 -17.15 -13.58 15.43
C THR A 133 -15.79 -14.25 15.56
N ASP A 134 -14.84 -13.60 16.26
CA ASP A 134 -13.45 -14.06 16.36
C ASP A 134 -12.89 -14.54 15.01
N PRO A 135 -12.84 -13.66 13.99
CA PRO A 135 -12.68 -14.06 12.58
C PRO A 135 -11.37 -14.80 12.30
N PHE A 136 -10.39 -14.62 13.16
CA PHE A 136 -9.07 -15.25 13.06
C PHE A 136 -8.77 -16.23 14.20
N GLY A 137 -9.71 -16.47 15.12
CA GLY A 137 -9.53 -17.38 16.24
C GLY A 137 -8.58 -16.87 17.31
N GLN A 138 -8.22 -15.58 17.30
CA GLN A 138 -7.20 -15.02 18.19
C GLN A 138 -7.76 -14.66 19.58
N ILE A 139 -9.07 -14.44 19.68
CA ILE A 139 -9.77 -14.31 20.99
C ILE A 139 -9.77 -15.67 21.67
N LYS A 140 -10.18 -16.71 20.95
CA LYS A 140 -10.21 -18.08 21.46
C LYS A 140 -8.83 -18.62 21.86
N SER A 141 -7.77 -18.20 21.17
CA SER A 141 -6.39 -18.58 21.51
C SER A 141 -5.81 -17.80 22.68
N GLY A 142 -6.47 -16.73 23.13
CA GLY A 142 -6.00 -15.85 24.21
C GLY A 142 -5.02 -14.76 23.76
N GLU A 143 -4.80 -14.62 22.46
CA GLU A 143 -3.93 -13.58 21.90
C GLU A 143 -4.55 -12.17 21.98
N VAL A 144 -5.88 -12.07 22.05
CA VAL A 144 -6.61 -10.82 22.27
C VAL A 144 -7.12 -10.78 23.71
N PRO A 145 -6.49 -9.99 24.61
CA PRO A 145 -6.89 -9.89 26.01
C PRO A 145 -8.33 -9.36 26.17
N GLU A 146 -8.99 -9.73 27.25
CA GLU A 146 -10.39 -9.30 27.53
C GLU A 146 -10.51 -7.77 27.60
N VAL A 147 -9.48 -7.07 28.10
CA VAL A 147 -9.45 -5.61 28.14
C VAL A 147 -9.50 -4.99 26.74
N ASP A 148 -8.80 -5.58 25.77
CA ASP A 148 -8.83 -5.13 24.38
C ASP A 148 -10.19 -5.42 23.74
N GLN A 149 -10.78 -6.61 24.00
CA GLN A 149 -12.12 -6.97 23.52
C GLN A 149 -13.17 -5.97 23.98
N HIS A 150 -13.11 -5.54 25.26
CA HIS A 150 -14.01 -4.52 25.80
C HIS A 150 -13.78 -3.14 25.14
N ALA A 151 -12.54 -2.79 24.85
CA ALA A 151 -12.20 -1.52 24.19
C ALA A 151 -12.70 -1.46 22.75
N TYR A 152 -12.80 -2.60 22.06
CA TYR A 152 -13.27 -2.65 20.66
C TYR A 152 -14.78 -2.46 20.52
N VAL A 153 -15.55 -2.70 21.59
CA VAL A 153 -17.01 -2.51 21.55
C VAL A 153 -17.34 -1.04 21.34
N GLY A 154 -18.10 -0.73 20.29
CA GLY A 154 -18.48 0.63 19.95
C GLY A 154 -17.42 1.40 19.12
N GLU A 155 -16.32 0.76 18.71
CA GLU A 155 -15.32 1.33 17.80
C GLU A 155 -16.00 1.91 16.55
N LYS A 156 -15.49 3.04 16.06
CA LYS A 156 -16.12 3.77 14.96
C LYS A 156 -15.41 3.54 13.64
N ILE A 157 -16.15 3.69 12.53
CA ILE A 157 -15.57 3.76 11.19
C ILE A 157 -14.75 5.04 11.11
N PRO A 158 -13.41 5.00 10.91
CA PRO A 158 -12.61 6.20 10.75
C PRO A 158 -12.81 6.83 9.37
N THR A 159 -12.65 8.14 9.30
CA THR A 159 -12.35 8.83 8.04
C THR A 159 -10.88 8.64 7.68
N LEU A 160 -10.54 8.78 6.41
CA LEU A 160 -9.13 8.77 5.99
C LEU A 160 -8.35 9.93 6.62
N ARG A 161 -8.98 11.09 6.86
CA ARG A 161 -8.36 12.21 7.58
C ARG A 161 -7.92 11.79 8.98
N GLU A 162 -8.80 11.14 9.75
CA GLU A 162 -8.46 10.63 11.09
C GLU A 162 -7.32 9.59 11.04
N ALA A 163 -7.30 8.75 10.01
CA ALA A 163 -6.23 7.78 9.80
C ALA A 163 -4.89 8.44 9.46
N LEU A 164 -4.88 9.46 8.61
CA LEU A 164 -3.69 10.24 8.28
C LEU A 164 -3.16 11.01 9.49
N GLU A 165 -4.05 11.66 10.26
CA GLU A 165 -3.70 12.36 11.49
C GLU A 165 -3.07 11.41 12.52
N PHE A 166 -3.72 10.25 12.74
CA PHE A 166 -3.19 9.20 13.60
C PHE A 166 -1.80 8.74 13.15
N THR A 167 -1.62 8.47 11.86
CA THR A 167 -0.35 7.98 11.31
C THR A 167 0.76 9.02 11.47
N ARG A 168 0.46 10.30 11.19
CA ARG A 168 1.42 11.40 11.35
C ARG A 168 1.82 11.64 12.81
N GLU A 169 0.87 11.55 13.75
CA GLU A 169 1.14 11.72 15.20
C GLU A 169 2.11 10.69 15.75
N HIS A 170 2.25 9.54 15.06
CA HIS A 170 3.14 8.45 15.43
C HIS A 170 4.41 8.37 14.56
N ASP A 171 4.70 9.39 13.73
CA ASP A 171 5.81 9.38 12.78
C ASP A 171 5.85 8.06 11.95
N TRP A 172 4.70 7.62 11.54
CA TRP A 172 4.50 6.30 10.91
C TRP A 172 4.03 6.42 9.47
N ARG A 173 3.79 5.30 8.79
CA ARG A 173 3.43 5.23 7.38
C ARG A 173 2.14 4.47 7.16
N ILE A 174 1.50 4.75 6.02
CA ILE A 174 0.22 4.16 5.65
C ILE A 174 0.20 3.82 4.16
N ASP A 175 -0.35 2.64 3.83
CA ASP A 175 -0.81 2.33 2.47
C ASP A 175 -2.32 2.53 2.39
N ILE A 176 -2.76 3.30 1.39
CA ILE A 176 -4.15 3.68 1.18
C ILE A 176 -4.65 2.96 -0.08
N GLU A 177 -5.33 1.82 0.10
CA GLU A 177 -6.00 1.18 -1.02
C GLU A 177 -7.30 1.92 -1.36
N VAL A 178 -7.35 2.50 -2.55
CA VAL A 178 -8.54 3.21 -3.04
C VAL A 178 -9.44 2.26 -3.81
N LYS A 179 -10.62 1.97 -3.23
CA LYS A 179 -11.68 1.21 -3.88
C LYS A 179 -12.52 2.17 -4.71
N VAL A 180 -12.40 2.09 -6.03
CA VAL A 180 -13.13 2.97 -6.96
C VAL A 180 -14.63 2.66 -6.92
N VAL A 181 -15.45 3.70 -7.06
CA VAL A 181 -16.90 3.65 -7.25
C VAL A 181 -17.25 4.16 -8.64
N ASP A 182 -18.25 3.52 -9.29
CA ASP A 182 -18.58 3.78 -10.69
C ASP A 182 -19.18 5.17 -10.95
N ASP A 183 -19.82 5.78 -9.94
CA ASP A 183 -20.57 7.02 -10.08
C ASP A 183 -19.73 8.31 -9.90
N VAL A 184 -18.44 8.18 -9.57
CA VAL A 184 -17.50 9.31 -9.39
C VAL A 184 -16.32 9.16 -10.34
N SER A 185 -15.93 10.24 -11.01
CA SER A 185 -14.80 10.19 -11.94
C SER A 185 -13.47 9.94 -11.20
N LYS A 186 -12.56 9.24 -11.86
CA LYS A 186 -11.25 8.91 -11.28
C LYS A 186 -10.42 10.16 -11.01
N GLU A 187 -10.58 11.16 -11.87
CA GLU A 187 -9.95 12.48 -11.74
C GLU A 187 -10.44 13.19 -10.47
N GLU A 188 -11.73 13.11 -10.17
CA GLU A 188 -12.32 13.71 -8.97
C GLU A 188 -11.87 12.97 -7.70
N ILE A 189 -11.89 11.63 -7.73
CA ILE A 189 -11.40 10.79 -6.62
C ILE A 189 -9.92 11.10 -6.35
N ALA A 190 -9.07 11.13 -7.40
CA ALA A 190 -7.65 11.43 -7.27
C ALA A 190 -7.41 12.84 -6.73
N GLN A 191 -8.15 13.85 -7.23
CA GLN A 191 -8.01 15.24 -6.75
C GLN A 191 -8.35 15.37 -5.28
N GLN A 192 -9.44 14.75 -4.82
CA GLN A 192 -9.83 14.78 -3.41
C GLN A 192 -8.80 14.06 -2.53
N LEU A 193 -8.31 12.89 -2.98
CA LEU A 193 -7.31 12.11 -2.26
C LEU A 193 -5.99 12.87 -2.12
N VAL A 194 -5.45 13.39 -3.23
CA VAL A 194 -4.19 14.15 -3.25
C VAL A 194 -4.31 15.38 -2.36
N THR A 195 -5.41 16.14 -2.48
CA THR A 195 -5.65 17.32 -1.61
C THR A 195 -5.64 16.92 -0.12
N LEU A 196 -6.27 15.79 0.24
CA LEU A 196 -6.30 15.33 1.63
C LEU A 196 -4.90 14.92 2.14
N ILE A 197 -4.09 14.30 1.29
CA ILE A 197 -2.71 13.90 1.61
C ILE A 197 -1.83 15.15 1.78
N GLU A 198 -1.94 16.15 0.88
CA GLU A 198 -1.22 17.42 0.95
C GLU A 198 -1.59 18.23 2.20
N GLU A 199 -2.89 18.32 2.53
CA GLU A 199 -3.36 18.99 3.75
C GLU A 199 -2.81 18.34 5.02
N ALA A 200 -2.60 17.02 4.98
CA ALA A 200 -1.97 16.27 6.06
C ALA A 200 -0.44 16.40 6.08
N GLY A 201 0.20 16.88 4.99
CA GLY A 201 1.66 16.95 4.84
C GLY A 201 2.32 15.57 4.81
N MET A 202 1.67 14.60 4.15
CA MET A 202 2.09 13.19 4.20
C MET A 202 2.49 12.62 2.83
N GLU A 203 2.83 13.43 1.84
CA GLU A 203 3.05 13.03 0.44
C GLU A 203 4.09 11.92 0.28
N VAL A 204 5.13 11.92 1.12
CA VAL A 204 6.20 10.89 1.09
C VAL A 204 6.03 9.82 2.18
N TRP A 205 4.97 9.92 3.00
CA TRP A 205 4.67 9.00 4.09
C TRP A 205 3.55 8.03 3.75
N VAL A 206 2.88 8.26 2.62
CA VAL A 206 1.80 7.40 2.12
C VAL A 206 2.28 6.56 0.94
N LEU A 207 1.66 5.41 0.76
CA LEU A 207 1.64 4.65 -0.48
C LEU A 207 0.18 4.62 -0.94
N VAL A 208 -0.12 5.00 -2.17
CA VAL A 208 -1.47 4.87 -2.71
C VAL A 208 -1.55 3.63 -3.58
N SER A 209 -2.40 2.70 -3.21
CA SER A 209 -2.59 1.46 -3.95
C SER A 209 -4.00 1.35 -4.55
N SER A 210 -4.13 0.71 -5.70
CA SER A 210 -5.42 0.45 -6.34
C SER A 210 -5.31 -0.64 -7.41
N PHE A 211 -6.42 -1.34 -7.65
CA PHE A 211 -6.64 -2.15 -8.85
C PHE A 211 -7.01 -1.29 -10.07
N ASP A 212 -7.46 -0.06 -9.85
CA ASP A 212 -7.73 0.90 -10.91
C ASP A 212 -6.48 1.73 -11.21
N HIS A 213 -5.70 1.26 -12.19
CA HIS A 213 -4.46 1.93 -12.56
C HIS A 213 -4.66 3.25 -13.32
N GLN A 214 -5.88 3.56 -13.78
CA GLN A 214 -6.19 4.88 -14.32
C GLN A 214 -6.26 5.91 -13.18
N LEU A 215 -6.83 5.54 -12.03
CA LEU A 215 -6.79 6.36 -10.82
C LEU A 215 -5.33 6.65 -10.39
N LEU A 216 -4.47 5.63 -10.40
CA LEU A 216 -3.06 5.81 -10.02
C LEU A 216 -2.31 6.78 -10.96
N ARG A 217 -2.61 6.76 -12.28
CA ARG A 217 -2.07 7.75 -13.23
C ARG A 217 -2.50 9.17 -12.87
N GLU A 218 -3.74 9.35 -12.46
CA GLU A 218 -4.23 10.67 -12.04
C GLU A 218 -3.56 11.14 -10.75
N VAL A 219 -3.33 10.25 -9.77
CA VAL A 219 -2.55 10.57 -8.57
C VAL A 219 -1.15 11.07 -8.95
N LYS A 220 -0.41 10.32 -9.77
CA LYS A 220 0.94 10.71 -10.23
C LYS A 220 0.94 12.00 -11.04
N ARG A 221 -0.09 12.24 -11.85
CA ARG A 221 -0.24 13.48 -12.62
C ARG A 221 -0.45 14.70 -11.73
N LEU A 222 -1.18 14.54 -10.63
CA LEU A 222 -1.47 15.62 -9.67
C LEU A 222 -0.29 15.92 -8.76
N ASP A 223 0.28 14.87 -8.16
CA ASP A 223 1.50 15.00 -7.35
C ASP A 223 2.43 13.79 -7.57
N PRO A 224 3.52 13.95 -8.34
CA PRO A 224 4.47 12.87 -8.61
C PRO A 224 5.28 12.41 -7.39
N ARG A 225 5.27 13.18 -6.28
CA ARG A 225 5.94 12.81 -5.02
C ARG A 225 5.25 11.65 -4.31
N ILE A 226 3.94 11.49 -4.52
CA ILE A 226 3.17 10.43 -3.86
C ILE A 226 3.52 9.07 -4.49
N PRO A 227 4.11 8.14 -3.73
CA PRO A 227 4.35 6.78 -4.18
C PRO A 227 3.06 6.03 -4.50
N ILE A 228 3.07 5.24 -5.58
CA ILE A 228 1.93 4.42 -5.97
C ILE A 228 2.27 2.94 -6.11
N ALA A 229 1.33 2.07 -5.72
CA ALA A 229 1.41 0.62 -5.86
C ALA A 229 0.36 0.08 -6.84
N ALA A 230 0.80 -0.58 -7.89
CA ALA A 230 -0.08 -1.26 -8.82
C ALA A 230 -0.52 -2.62 -8.26
N LEU A 231 -1.77 -2.71 -7.77
CA LEU A 231 -2.37 -3.98 -7.39
C LEU A 231 -2.75 -4.77 -8.64
N VAL A 232 -2.31 -6.03 -8.74
CA VAL A 232 -2.62 -6.88 -9.88
C VAL A 232 -3.05 -8.29 -9.47
N ILE A 233 -4.06 -8.83 -10.15
CA ILE A 233 -4.45 -10.24 -9.99
C ILE A 233 -3.62 -11.10 -10.94
N VAL A 234 -3.48 -10.69 -12.20
CA VAL A 234 -2.71 -11.38 -13.23
C VAL A 234 -1.67 -10.41 -13.78
N ALA A 235 -0.42 -10.86 -13.91
CA ALA A 235 0.65 -10.04 -14.43
C ALA A 235 0.30 -9.51 -15.85
N PRO A 236 0.55 -8.23 -16.15
CA PRO A 236 0.42 -7.69 -17.50
C PRO A 236 1.43 -8.34 -18.43
N TRP A 237 1.20 -8.24 -19.76
CA TRP A 237 2.05 -8.91 -20.77
C TRP A 237 3.52 -8.49 -20.71
N ASN A 238 3.78 -7.20 -20.55
CA ASN A 238 5.13 -6.64 -20.35
C ASN A 238 5.14 -5.82 -19.03
N PRO A 239 5.33 -6.47 -17.89
CA PRO A 239 5.11 -5.82 -16.61
C PRO A 239 6.10 -4.68 -16.32
N VAL A 240 7.35 -4.76 -16.78
CA VAL A 240 8.36 -3.70 -16.57
C VAL A 240 7.94 -2.42 -17.30
N GLU A 241 7.72 -2.50 -18.61
CA GLU A 241 7.27 -1.38 -19.43
C GLU A 241 5.94 -0.80 -18.90
N TYR A 242 5.04 -1.68 -18.47
CA TYR A 242 3.76 -1.27 -17.89
C TYR A 242 3.92 -0.44 -16.62
N LEU A 243 4.83 -0.86 -15.71
CA LEU A 243 5.10 -0.13 -14.46
C LEU A 243 5.83 1.19 -14.74
N GLU A 244 6.75 1.22 -15.71
CA GLU A 244 7.42 2.44 -16.17
C GLU A 244 6.42 3.45 -16.75
N GLU A 245 5.52 3.03 -17.64
CA GLU A 245 4.47 3.88 -18.21
C GLU A 245 3.48 4.38 -17.15
N LEU A 246 3.20 3.56 -16.13
CA LEU A 246 2.35 3.94 -15.01
C LEU A 246 3.08 4.86 -14.02
N GLN A 247 4.41 4.93 -14.08
CA GLN A 247 5.27 5.54 -13.06
C GLN A 247 5.04 4.93 -11.66
N ALA A 248 4.78 3.62 -11.64
CA ALA A 248 4.53 2.91 -10.39
C ALA A 248 5.85 2.68 -9.62
N ASP A 249 5.79 2.94 -8.32
CA ASP A 249 6.90 2.68 -7.40
C ASP A 249 6.92 1.21 -6.98
N VAL A 250 5.73 0.61 -6.83
CA VAL A 250 5.55 -0.72 -6.28
C VAL A 250 4.68 -1.59 -7.20
N TYR A 251 5.10 -2.82 -7.41
CA TYR A 251 4.31 -3.91 -7.96
C TYR A 251 3.72 -4.74 -6.82
N ALA A 252 2.41 -4.82 -6.73
CA ALA A 252 1.73 -5.55 -5.67
C ALA A 252 0.84 -6.68 -6.23
N PRO A 253 1.42 -7.87 -6.51
CA PRO A 253 0.72 -8.96 -7.15
C PRO A 253 -0.03 -9.86 -6.18
N SER A 254 -1.15 -10.44 -6.67
CA SER A 254 -1.79 -11.61 -6.04
C SER A 254 -0.89 -12.86 -6.15
N PRO A 255 -1.22 -13.96 -5.44
CA PRO A 255 -0.46 -15.21 -5.51
C PRO A 255 -0.28 -15.81 -6.91
N VAL A 256 -1.15 -15.47 -7.87
CA VAL A 256 -1.07 -15.93 -9.26
C VAL A 256 -0.47 -14.89 -10.21
N GLY A 257 -0.15 -13.70 -9.70
CA GLY A 257 0.36 -12.55 -10.48
C GLY A 257 1.88 -12.52 -10.61
N PHE A 258 2.63 -13.49 -10.10
CA PHE A 258 4.09 -13.46 -10.15
C PHE A 258 4.76 -14.83 -10.24
N THR A 259 6.04 -14.82 -10.61
CA THR A 259 7.00 -15.92 -10.43
C THR A 259 8.23 -15.38 -9.71
N SER A 260 8.99 -16.24 -9.02
CA SER A 260 10.21 -15.81 -8.29
C SER A 260 11.23 -15.10 -9.20
N GLY A 261 11.46 -15.61 -10.41
CA GLY A 261 12.38 -14.97 -11.36
C GLY A 261 11.91 -13.59 -11.82
N PHE A 262 10.59 -13.38 -11.93
CA PHE A 262 10.03 -12.09 -12.28
C PHE A 262 10.16 -11.08 -11.11
N VAL A 263 9.87 -11.52 -9.88
CA VAL A 263 10.04 -10.72 -8.65
C VAL A 263 11.49 -10.28 -8.48
N ALA A 264 12.44 -11.21 -8.63
CA ALA A 264 13.88 -10.90 -8.57
C ALA A 264 14.29 -9.85 -9.62
N ARG A 265 13.76 -9.96 -10.85
CA ARG A 265 14.01 -8.98 -11.92
C ARG A 265 13.47 -7.59 -11.59
N LEU A 266 12.24 -7.47 -11.09
CA LEU A 266 11.67 -6.18 -10.68
C LEU A 266 12.48 -5.54 -9.56
N GLY A 267 12.84 -6.32 -8.54
CA GLY A 267 13.68 -5.83 -7.45
C GLY A 267 15.07 -5.39 -7.92
N ALA A 268 15.67 -6.07 -8.91
CA ALA A 268 16.95 -5.67 -9.51
C ALA A 268 16.85 -4.36 -10.32
N LEU A 269 15.66 -4.02 -10.83
CA LEU A 269 15.37 -2.77 -11.52
C LEU A 269 14.99 -1.62 -10.57
N GLY A 270 14.94 -1.88 -9.24
CA GLY A 270 14.63 -0.86 -8.24
C GLY A 270 13.15 -0.77 -7.84
N PHE A 271 12.24 -1.50 -8.49
CA PHE A 271 10.83 -1.51 -8.08
C PHE A 271 10.66 -2.17 -6.71
N GLY A 272 9.75 -1.62 -5.89
CA GLY A 272 9.21 -2.34 -4.75
C GLY A 272 8.36 -3.53 -5.23
N VAL A 273 8.41 -4.65 -4.50
CA VAL A 273 7.50 -5.78 -4.73
C VAL A 273 6.88 -6.16 -3.40
N HIS A 274 5.57 -5.87 -3.27
CA HIS A 274 4.81 -6.12 -2.05
C HIS A 274 3.81 -7.25 -2.27
N LEU A 275 4.00 -8.36 -1.59
CA LEU A 275 3.15 -9.56 -1.74
C LEU A 275 1.97 -9.53 -0.78
N TRP A 276 0.76 -9.88 -1.23
CA TRP A 276 -0.48 -9.87 -0.43
C TRP A 276 -1.37 -11.09 -0.69
N THR A 277 -2.20 -11.54 0.25
CA THR A 277 -2.05 -11.38 1.69
C THR A 277 -1.64 -12.73 2.25
N TYR A 278 -0.58 -12.80 3.04
CA TYR A 278 -0.02 -14.06 3.51
C TYR A 278 0.00 -14.13 5.04
N ASN A 279 -0.57 -15.21 5.60
CA ASN A 279 -0.82 -15.36 7.03
C ASN A 279 -0.11 -16.54 7.69
N ALA A 280 0.25 -17.56 6.88
CA ALA A 280 0.92 -18.74 7.40
C ALA A 280 2.41 -18.48 7.62
N VAL A 281 2.94 -18.83 8.80
CA VAL A 281 4.35 -18.64 9.17
C VAL A 281 5.30 -19.24 8.13
N SER A 282 4.96 -20.41 7.56
CA SER A 282 5.77 -21.04 6.50
C SER A 282 5.84 -20.21 5.22
N GLN A 283 4.75 -19.56 4.83
CA GLN A 283 4.71 -18.67 3.66
C GLN A 283 5.46 -17.37 3.95
N LEU A 284 5.28 -16.77 5.14
CA LEU A 284 6.01 -15.58 5.56
C LEU A 284 7.52 -15.83 5.49
N ARG A 285 8.04 -16.92 6.10
CA ARG A 285 9.45 -17.31 6.01
C ARG A 285 9.93 -17.53 4.58
N GLN A 286 9.11 -18.16 3.74
CA GLN A 286 9.43 -18.36 2.32
C GLN A 286 9.60 -17.03 1.58
N PHE A 287 8.69 -16.09 1.76
CA PHE A 287 8.69 -14.83 1.02
C PHE A 287 9.69 -13.82 1.56
N VAL A 288 9.97 -13.83 2.85
CA VAL A 288 11.07 -13.02 3.44
C VAL A 288 12.43 -13.41 2.83
N SER A 289 12.61 -14.68 2.47
CA SER A 289 13.83 -15.19 1.82
C SER A 289 13.82 -15.07 0.29
N MET A 290 12.72 -14.58 -0.31
CA MET A 290 12.59 -14.49 -1.77
C MET A 290 13.27 -13.23 -2.30
N GLU A 291 14.25 -13.41 -3.19
CA GLU A 291 14.94 -12.31 -3.85
C GLU A 291 13.95 -11.41 -4.60
N GLY A 292 14.07 -10.10 -4.39
CA GLY A 292 13.25 -9.09 -5.05
C GLY A 292 12.04 -8.63 -4.23
N VAL A 293 11.58 -9.41 -3.25
CA VAL A 293 10.51 -8.99 -2.34
C VAL A 293 11.00 -7.84 -1.45
N SER A 294 10.16 -6.83 -1.25
CA SER A 294 10.45 -5.68 -0.39
C SER A 294 9.35 -5.36 0.62
N GLY A 295 8.20 -6.06 0.58
CA GLY A 295 7.13 -5.93 1.55
C GLY A 295 6.18 -7.12 1.52
N ILE A 296 5.55 -7.41 2.65
CA ILE A 296 4.55 -8.47 2.78
C ILE A 296 3.36 -7.94 3.58
N TYR A 297 2.18 -7.97 2.95
CA TYR A 297 0.91 -7.73 3.64
C TYR A 297 0.48 -8.98 4.38
N THR A 298 0.15 -8.80 5.64
CA THR A 298 -0.35 -9.88 6.50
C THR A 298 -1.41 -9.38 7.48
N ASP A 299 -2.43 -10.21 7.72
CA ASP A 299 -3.39 -9.97 8.81
C ASP A 299 -2.75 -10.24 10.19
N PHE A 300 -1.58 -10.87 10.20
CA PHE A 300 -0.84 -11.29 11.40
C PHE A 300 0.55 -10.63 11.48
N PRO A 301 0.65 -9.29 11.57
CA PRO A 301 1.94 -8.60 11.65
C PRO A 301 2.81 -9.11 12.82
N GLN A 302 2.20 -9.54 13.93
CA GLN A 302 2.89 -10.17 15.06
C GLN A 302 3.56 -11.50 14.74
N ARG A 303 3.25 -12.14 13.61
CA ARG A 303 3.95 -13.36 13.14
C ARG A 303 5.12 -13.03 12.22
N LEU A 304 5.01 -11.93 11.48
CA LEU A 304 6.05 -11.52 10.55
C LEU A 304 7.21 -10.81 11.27
N GLU A 305 6.91 -9.96 12.25
CA GLU A 305 7.91 -9.19 12.99
C GLU A 305 9.05 -10.05 13.57
N PRO A 306 8.78 -11.11 14.35
CA PRO A 306 9.85 -11.95 14.86
C PRO A 306 10.68 -12.68 13.80
N ILE A 307 10.10 -12.93 12.61
CA ILE A 307 10.83 -13.54 11.48
C ILE A 307 11.82 -12.55 10.90
N LEU A 308 11.44 -11.27 10.79
CA LEU A 308 12.31 -10.21 10.30
C LEU A 308 13.44 -9.94 11.29
N ASP A 309 13.15 -9.88 12.60
CA ASP A 309 14.15 -9.72 13.67
C ASP A 309 15.18 -10.87 13.63
N GLU A 310 14.72 -12.12 13.55
CA GLU A 310 15.58 -13.29 13.48
C GLU A 310 16.57 -13.25 12.27
N LEU A 311 16.10 -12.72 11.14
CA LEU A 311 16.86 -12.78 9.89
C LEU A 311 17.73 -11.54 9.62
N PHE A 312 17.35 -10.38 10.16
CA PHE A 312 17.97 -9.11 9.79
C PHE A 312 18.53 -8.29 10.96
N ASP A 313 18.11 -8.54 12.21
CA ASP A 313 18.68 -7.90 13.39
C ASP A 313 19.99 -8.61 13.79
N VAL A 314 21.08 -8.22 13.14
CA VAL A 314 22.42 -8.80 13.37
C VAL A 314 23.05 -8.30 14.68
N ASP A 315 22.49 -7.31 15.35
CA ASP A 315 23.06 -6.66 16.56
C ASP A 315 22.51 -7.19 17.90
N ALA A 316 21.71 -8.27 17.89
CA ALA A 316 21.14 -8.86 19.11
C ALA A 316 22.02 -9.97 19.74
N HIS A 317 23.35 -10.04 19.39
CA HIS A 317 24.26 -11.01 20.00
C HIS A 317 25.60 -10.40 20.45
#